data_17fbdf0e49dca95f584dacb5c5b2109d
#
_entry.id   17fbdf0e49dca95f584dacb5c5b2109d
#
_cell.length_a   1.000
_cell.length_b   1.000
_cell.length_c   1.000
_cell.angle_alpha   90.00
_cell.angle_beta   90.00
_cell.angle_gamma   90.00
#
_symmetry.space_group_name_H-M   'P 1'
#
loop_
_entity.id
_entity.type
_entity.pdbx_description
1 polymer ?
#
loop_
_entity_poly.entity_id
_entity_poly.type
_entity_poly.pdbx_seq_one_letter_code
_entity_poly.pdbx_strand_id
1 'polypeptide(L)'
;MHFATAILITAAQGILMPPPTGGRRPSILSMPYGELTAMAGGPDGAKCVWSLLRAGREPHLAWEDDPAAIAAANAAGLSQARRVAVASACSDSLAAMVPIERTVAADGTTKLLLQLADGLSVETVLIPPLPETAGKRAKSARAHTTVCISSQVGCRQACTFCATGKMGLRRNLDVSEILGQVYAAKREAAAAGLPPLANAVFMGMGEPADNAAAVRQAVACLTDGKRFGLGRSRVLVSTVAPTPQAFATLLRPPDEAADEAADEGAAEGMGEGAGAGEDLGPQLAWSLHAADSGLRRQLVPSSRHSAEELREGLCAALRARPVKRRRIMIEYACIQGVNCEEGHAEDLASFLRPVEAACYDPDRRSRRTGVLVNLIPFNPHPAAPAHFRRPARAEVEAFQARLRTHGIWASIRPARGDDGAAACGQLATSAAAAAAPEGAAAGADTVHAATRRLRGGAASTAGQYVRPPPGWRHMAACEACAGAGQLPAKRSR
;
A
#
# COMPACT_ATOMS: atom_id res chain seq x y z
N MET A 1 1.01 -52.43 19.19
CA MET A 1 2.48 -52.45 19.21
C MET A 1 2.96 -51.54 18.08
N HIS A 2 3.26 -50.29 18.43
CA HIS A 2 3.75 -49.30 17.48
C HIS A 2 5.24 -49.09 17.78
N PHE A 3 6.07 -49.33 16.78
CA PHE A 3 7.51 -49.04 16.85
C PHE A 3 7.74 -47.58 16.51
N ALA A 4 8.20 -46.81 17.49
CA ALA A 4 8.76 -45.48 17.25
C ALA A 4 10.26 -45.67 16.89
N THR A 5 10.60 -45.39 15.64
CA THR A 5 11.98 -45.39 15.16
C THR A 5 12.58 -44.00 15.40
N ALA A 6 13.40 -43.89 16.45
CA ALA A 6 14.22 -42.71 16.69
C ALA A 6 15.41 -42.73 15.73
N ILE A 7 15.50 -41.74 14.83
CA ILE A 7 16.68 -41.53 13.98
C ILE A 7 17.67 -40.65 14.75
N LEU A 8 18.75 -41.25 15.22
CA LEU A 8 19.96 -40.52 15.65
C LEU A 8 20.68 -39.96 14.45
N ILE A 9 20.72 -38.63 14.31
CA ILE A 9 21.56 -37.95 13.33
C ILE A 9 22.87 -37.57 14.01
N THR A 10 23.95 -38.21 13.61
CA THR A 10 25.34 -37.87 14.01
C THR A 10 25.73 -36.53 13.38
N ALA A 11 26.08 -35.57 14.22
CA ALA A 11 26.54 -34.24 13.80
C ALA A 11 27.95 -34.34 13.16
N ALA A 12 28.02 -33.99 11.86
CA ALA A 12 29.28 -33.60 11.24
C ALA A 12 29.55 -32.13 11.55
N GLN A 13 30.66 -31.81 12.16
CA GLN A 13 31.07 -30.49 12.64
C GLN A 13 31.25 -29.50 11.48
N GLY A 14 30.30 -28.61 11.28
CA GLY A 14 30.45 -27.33 10.66
C GLY A 14 30.00 -26.27 11.65
N ILE A 15 30.85 -25.31 11.95
CA ILE A 15 30.68 -24.29 12.97
C ILE A 15 29.37 -23.55 12.73
N LEU A 16 28.30 -23.97 13.42
CA LEU A 16 27.07 -23.20 13.55
C LEU A 16 27.31 -22.20 14.71
N MET A 17 27.40 -20.93 14.38
CA MET A 17 27.32 -19.88 15.39
C MET A 17 26.00 -20.04 16.18
N PRO A 18 26.01 -19.97 17.50
CA PRO A 18 24.77 -20.01 18.28
C PRO A 18 23.91 -18.80 17.92
N PRO A 19 22.56 -18.96 17.81
CA PRO A 19 21.69 -17.84 17.53
C PRO A 19 21.79 -16.81 18.65
N PRO A 20 21.67 -15.49 18.33
CA PRO A 20 21.62 -14.47 19.36
C PRO A 20 20.44 -14.74 20.29
N THR A 21 20.69 -14.63 21.57
CA THR A 21 19.71 -14.87 22.62
C THR A 21 18.50 -13.95 22.47
N GLY A 22 17.32 -14.53 22.20
CA GLY A 22 16.02 -13.87 22.25
C GLY A 22 15.39 -13.39 20.96
N GLY A 23 16.07 -13.47 19.78
CA GLY A 23 15.53 -13.01 18.49
C GLY A 23 14.83 -14.13 17.73
N ARG A 24 13.61 -13.87 17.24
CA ARG A 24 12.96 -14.70 16.22
C ARG A 24 13.90 -14.84 15.01
N ARG A 25 14.05 -16.05 14.48
CA ARG A 25 14.80 -16.24 13.21
C ARG A 25 14.14 -15.40 12.10
N PRO A 26 14.93 -14.68 11.28
CA PRO A 26 14.36 -13.91 10.18
C PRO A 26 13.56 -14.84 9.26
N SER A 27 12.38 -14.39 8.86
CA SER A 27 11.56 -15.09 7.89
C SER A 27 12.31 -15.23 6.56
N ILE A 28 12.12 -16.34 5.86
CA ILE A 28 12.68 -16.52 4.52
C ILE A 28 12.31 -15.36 3.57
N LEU A 29 11.16 -14.70 3.79
CA LEU A 29 10.70 -13.57 2.99
C LEU A 29 11.54 -12.31 3.22
N SER A 30 12.03 -12.08 4.44
CA SER A 30 12.85 -10.93 4.83
C SER A 30 14.34 -11.23 4.89
N MET A 31 14.72 -12.51 4.89
CA MET A 31 16.12 -12.96 4.91
C MET A 31 16.95 -12.28 3.81
N PRO A 32 18.17 -11.79 4.10
CA PRO A 32 19.08 -11.27 3.08
C PRO A 32 19.30 -12.28 1.95
N TYR A 33 19.28 -11.82 0.69
CA TYR A 33 19.42 -12.74 -0.46
C TYR A 33 20.72 -13.53 -0.44
N GLY A 34 21.81 -12.93 0.10
CA GLY A 34 23.10 -13.62 0.28
C GLY A 34 23.02 -14.80 1.25
N GLU A 35 22.29 -14.66 2.36
CA GLU A 35 22.07 -15.71 3.33
C GLU A 35 21.24 -16.86 2.73
N LEU A 36 20.17 -16.56 2.02
CA LEU A 36 19.41 -17.55 1.29
C LEU A 36 20.29 -18.26 0.23
N THR A 37 21.15 -17.51 -0.46
CA THR A 37 22.08 -18.06 -1.46
C THR A 37 23.04 -19.07 -0.82
N ALA A 38 23.58 -18.76 0.34
CA ALA A 38 24.44 -19.68 1.09
C ALA A 38 23.66 -20.94 1.54
N MET A 39 22.47 -20.77 2.09
CA MET A 39 21.59 -21.88 2.52
C MET A 39 21.19 -22.77 1.34
N ALA A 40 20.80 -22.18 0.20
CA ALA A 40 20.35 -22.88 -1.00
C ALA A 40 21.51 -23.45 -1.86
N GLY A 41 22.77 -23.17 -1.50
CA GLY A 41 23.94 -23.70 -2.19
C GLY A 41 24.30 -22.99 -3.47
N GLY A 42 23.90 -21.75 -3.62
CA GLY A 42 24.26 -20.90 -4.74
C GLY A 42 23.07 -20.07 -5.27
N PRO A 43 23.36 -19.16 -6.22
CA PRO A 43 22.36 -18.26 -6.78
C PRO A 43 21.19 -18.98 -7.46
N ASP A 44 21.44 -20.10 -8.15
CA ASP A 44 20.39 -20.87 -8.83
C ASP A 44 19.46 -21.57 -7.83
N GLY A 45 20.01 -22.08 -6.73
CA GLY A 45 19.21 -22.61 -5.63
C GLY A 45 18.31 -21.55 -5.02
N ALA A 46 18.84 -20.37 -4.70
CA ALA A 46 18.05 -19.25 -4.19
C ALA A 46 16.96 -18.79 -5.19
N LYS A 47 17.29 -18.75 -6.48
CA LYS A 47 16.34 -18.43 -7.56
C LYS A 47 15.21 -19.47 -7.65
N CYS A 48 15.55 -20.76 -7.50
CA CYS A 48 14.57 -21.85 -7.45
C CYS A 48 13.59 -21.66 -6.28
N VAL A 49 14.09 -21.38 -5.06
CA VAL A 49 13.25 -21.09 -3.89
C VAL A 49 12.33 -19.91 -4.16
N TRP A 50 12.87 -18.78 -4.65
CA TRP A 50 12.06 -17.58 -4.94
C TRP A 50 11.06 -17.79 -6.07
N SER A 51 11.31 -18.69 -7.00
CA SER A 51 10.31 -19.01 -8.04
C SER A 51 9.05 -19.62 -7.44
N LEU A 52 9.18 -20.47 -6.44
CA LEU A 52 8.05 -21.05 -5.70
C LEU A 52 7.34 -19.98 -4.85
N LEU A 53 8.08 -19.19 -4.06
CA LEU A 53 7.51 -18.13 -3.23
C LEU A 53 6.76 -17.07 -4.05
N ARG A 54 7.28 -16.70 -5.24
CA ARG A 54 6.59 -15.80 -6.18
C ARG A 54 5.29 -16.36 -6.72
N ALA A 55 5.23 -17.66 -6.89
CA ALA A 55 4.03 -18.37 -7.31
C ALA A 55 3.02 -18.59 -6.16
N GLY A 56 3.35 -18.17 -4.94
CA GLY A 56 2.52 -18.40 -3.76
C GLY A 56 2.58 -19.87 -3.30
N ARG A 57 3.61 -20.61 -3.70
CA ARG A 57 3.80 -22.02 -3.34
C ARG A 57 4.80 -22.14 -2.19
N GLU A 58 4.49 -22.99 -1.24
CA GLU A 58 5.39 -23.30 -0.12
C GLU A 58 6.46 -24.27 -0.61
N PRO A 59 7.77 -23.94 -0.47
CA PRO A 59 8.83 -24.78 -0.98
C PRO A 59 8.79 -26.21 -0.45
N HIS A 60 8.48 -26.41 0.86
CA HIS A 60 8.44 -27.76 1.45
C HIS A 60 7.34 -28.61 0.82
N LEU A 61 6.11 -28.10 0.70
CA LEU A 61 5.00 -28.82 0.07
C LEU A 61 5.29 -29.09 -1.42
N ALA A 62 5.84 -28.10 -2.12
CA ALA A 62 6.18 -28.27 -3.53
C ALA A 62 7.23 -29.36 -3.75
N TRP A 63 8.16 -29.56 -2.81
CA TRP A 63 9.18 -30.61 -2.92
C TRP A 63 8.74 -31.96 -2.38
N GLU A 64 7.59 -32.07 -1.73
CA GLU A 64 6.97 -33.33 -1.33
C GLU A 64 6.13 -33.91 -2.48
N ASP A 65 5.29 -33.09 -3.12
CA ASP A 65 4.20 -33.54 -3.97
C ASP A 65 4.38 -33.23 -5.47
N ASP A 66 5.35 -32.37 -5.86
CA ASP A 66 5.53 -31.95 -7.25
C ASP A 66 6.86 -32.42 -7.85
N PRO A 67 6.86 -33.48 -8.67
CA PRO A 67 8.06 -33.97 -9.34
C PRO A 67 8.79 -32.92 -10.18
N ALA A 68 8.06 -31.95 -10.78
CA ALA A 68 8.66 -30.88 -11.56
C ALA A 68 9.41 -29.89 -10.68
N ALA A 69 8.86 -29.56 -9.48
CA ALA A 69 9.55 -28.73 -8.51
C ALA A 69 10.80 -29.43 -7.94
N ILE A 70 10.74 -30.74 -7.71
CA ILE A 70 11.88 -31.54 -7.27
C ILE A 70 12.98 -31.57 -8.37
N ALA A 71 12.59 -31.79 -9.60
CA ALA A 71 13.54 -31.80 -10.75
C ALA A 71 14.20 -30.42 -10.91
N ALA A 72 13.43 -29.33 -10.81
CA ALA A 72 13.97 -27.98 -10.88
C ALA A 72 14.94 -27.68 -9.73
N ALA A 73 14.64 -28.13 -8.50
CA ALA A 73 15.53 -27.99 -7.34
C ALA A 73 16.84 -28.76 -7.54
N ASN A 74 16.78 -29.99 -8.05
CA ASN A 74 17.95 -30.80 -8.34
C ASN A 74 18.83 -30.16 -9.43
N ALA A 75 18.21 -29.66 -10.51
CA ALA A 75 18.90 -28.94 -11.59
C ALA A 75 19.57 -27.64 -11.10
N ALA A 76 18.98 -26.98 -10.08
CA ALA A 76 19.54 -25.80 -9.42
C ALA A 76 20.59 -26.12 -8.34
N GLY A 77 20.98 -27.40 -8.17
CA GLY A 77 21.97 -27.81 -7.16
C GLY A 77 21.48 -27.82 -5.72
N LEU A 78 20.16 -27.77 -5.48
CA LEU A 78 19.58 -27.93 -4.15
C LEU A 78 19.56 -29.42 -3.76
N SER A 79 20.56 -29.85 -3.01
CA SER A 79 20.56 -31.19 -2.42
C SER A 79 19.39 -31.40 -1.47
N GLN A 80 19.05 -32.65 -1.16
CA GLN A 80 17.99 -32.97 -0.23
C GLN A 80 18.21 -32.30 1.15
N ALA A 81 19.43 -32.30 1.66
CA ALA A 81 19.76 -31.66 2.94
C ALA A 81 19.49 -30.14 2.90
N ARG A 82 19.83 -29.47 1.80
CA ARG A 82 19.54 -28.04 1.60
C ARG A 82 18.06 -27.77 1.47
N ARG A 83 17.30 -28.60 0.79
CA ARG A 83 15.83 -28.50 0.73
C ARG A 83 15.20 -28.59 2.11
N VAL A 84 15.67 -29.51 2.95
CA VAL A 84 15.23 -29.63 4.35
C VAL A 84 15.55 -28.36 5.14
N ALA A 85 16.76 -27.80 5.00
CA ALA A 85 17.13 -26.56 5.68
C ALA A 85 16.25 -25.36 5.25
N VAL A 86 16.03 -25.20 3.93
CA VAL A 86 15.13 -24.17 3.39
C VAL A 86 13.69 -24.41 3.85
N ALA A 87 13.20 -25.65 3.82
CA ALA A 87 11.87 -26.02 4.26
C ALA A 87 11.63 -25.67 5.74
N SER A 88 12.61 -25.94 6.61
CA SER A 88 12.55 -25.56 8.01
C SER A 88 12.47 -24.03 8.20
N ALA A 89 13.28 -23.27 7.46
CA ALA A 89 13.24 -21.81 7.50
C ALA A 89 11.91 -21.24 6.93
N CYS A 90 11.25 -21.96 6.02
CA CYS A 90 9.94 -21.59 5.48
C CYS A 90 8.82 -21.87 6.49
N SER A 91 8.77 -23.06 7.09
CA SER A 91 7.64 -23.50 7.91
C SER A 91 7.39 -22.58 9.10
N ASP A 92 8.45 -22.11 9.76
CA ASP A 92 8.32 -21.22 10.92
C ASP A 92 7.79 -19.82 10.54
N SER A 93 8.07 -19.37 9.32
CA SER A 93 7.80 -18.02 8.88
C SER A 93 6.53 -17.86 8.03
N LEU A 94 6.12 -18.91 7.31
CA LEU A 94 4.96 -18.88 6.44
C LEU A 94 3.69 -19.38 7.14
N ALA A 95 3.82 -20.27 8.12
CA ALA A 95 2.70 -20.75 8.93
C ALA A 95 2.04 -19.62 9.75
N ALA A 96 2.80 -18.59 10.14
CA ALA A 96 2.30 -17.45 10.90
C ALA A 96 1.42 -16.49 10.09
N MET A 97 1.24 -16.73 8.77
CA MET A 97 0.49 -15.86 7.85
C MET A 97 -0.64 -16.64 7.16
N VAL A 98 -1.25 -17.57 7.88
CA VAL A 98 -2.44 -18.26 7.38
C VAL A 98 -3.67 -17.38 7.63
N PRO A 99 -4.50 -17.13 6.62
CA PRO A 99 -5.77 -16.43 6.82
C PRO A 99 -6.66 -17.24 7.76
N ILE A 100 -7.12 -16.57 8.83
CA ILE A 100 -8.11 -17.15 9.76
C ILE A 100 -9.54 -16.82 9.33
N GLU A 101 -9.72 -15.81 8.49
CA GLU A 101 -11.00 -15.45 7.88
C GLU A 101 -10.77 -14.92 6.47
N ARG A 102 -11.72 -15.23 5.59
CA ARG A 102 -11.75 -14.82 4.19
C ARG A 102 -13.12 -14.29 3.84
N THR A 103 -13.21 -13.04 3.45
CA THR A 103 -14.45 -12.40 2.99
C THR A 103 -14.30 -12.00 1.53
N VAL A 104 -15.26 -12.37 0.68
CA VAL A 104 -15.28 -12.01 -0.74
C VAL A 104 -16.47 -11.13 -1.02
N ALA A 105 -16.21 -9.93 -1.50
CA ALA A 105 -17.22 -8.98 -1.92
C ALA A 105 -17.78 -9.32 -3.32
N ALA A 106 -18.94 -8.78 -3.66
CA ALA A 106 -19.62 -9.04 -4.94
C ALA A 106 -18.78 -8.67 -6.17
N ASP A 107 -17.86 -7.68 -6.03
CA ASP A 107 -16.95 -7.26 -7.09
C ASP A 107 -15.67 -8.11 -7.18
N GLY A 108 -15.58 -9.19 -6.41
CA GLY A 108 -14.43 -10.09 -6.34
C GLY A 108 -13.29 -9.61 -5.45
N THR A 109 -13.43 -8.43 -4.81
CA THR A 109 -12.45 -7.96 -3.81
C THR A 109 -12.45 -8.93 -2.63
N THR A 110 -11.27 -9.42 -2.25
CA THR A 110 -11.13 -10.43 -1.19
C THR A 110 -10.35 -9.84 -0.02
N LYS A 111 -10.95 -9.84 1.16
CA LYS A 111 -10.32 -9.47 2.42
C LYS A 111 -9.86 -10.72 3.15
N LEU A 112 -8.62 -10.72 3.59
CA LEU A 112 -8.02 -11.76 4.42
C LEU A 112 -7.75 -11.20 5.81
N LEU A 113 -8.23 -11.85 6.86
CA LEU A 113 -7.83 -11.61 8.22
C LEU A 113 -6.66 -12.54 8.54
N LEU A 114 -5.49 -11.99 8.78
CA LEU A 114 -4.25 -12.72 9.04
C LEU A 114 -3.94 -12.65 10.54
N GLN A 115 -3.82 -13.79 11.20
CA GLN A 115 -3.37 -13.84 12.59
C GLN A 115 -1.84 -13.78 12.63
N LEU A 116 -1.33 -12.96 13.52
CA LEU A 116 0.09 -12.82 13.82
C LEU A 116 0.47 -13.77 14.94
N ALA A 117 1.75 -14.02 15.11
CA ALA A 117 2.22 -15.01 16.07
C ALA A 117 2.00 -14.62 17.54
N ASP A 118 1.77 -13.33 17.83
CA ASP A 118 1.40 -12.82 19.16
C ASP A 118 -0.10 -12.84 19.42
N GLY A 119 -0.88 -13.41 18.49
CA GLY A 119 -2.34 -13.50 18.58
C GLY A 119 -3.07 -12.25 18.06
N LEU A 120 -2.37 -11.16 17.75
CA LEU A 120 -2.96 -10.00 17.09
C LEU A 120 -3.31 -10.34 15.64
N SER A 121 -4.09 -9.48 14.99
CA SER A 121 -4.51 -9.71 13.61
C SER A 121 -4.42 -8.44 12.77
N VAL A 122 -4.18 -8.62 11.47
CA VAL A 122 -4.24 -7.56 10.47
C VAL A 122 -5.08 -7.98 9.28
N GLU A 123 -5.64 -7.00 8.58
CA GLU A 123 -6.39 -7.22 7.36
C GLU A 123 -5.55 -6.87 6.13
N THR A 124 -5.67 -7.71 5.12
CA THR A 124 -5.03 -7.58 3.80
C THR A 124 -6.08 -7.74 2.73
N VAL A 125 -6.07 -6.89 1.70
CA VAL A 125 -7.12 -6.90 0.68
C VAL A 125 -6.53 -7.16 -0.71
N LEU A 126 -7.10 -8.15 -1.40
CA LEU A 126 -6.84 -8.41 -2.82
C LEU A 126 -7.90 -7.69 -3.64
N ILE A 127 -7.46 -6.89 -4.60
CA ILE A 127 -8.30 -6.11 -5.49
C ILE A 127 -8.05 -6.58 -6.93
N PRO A 128 -8.89 -7.50 -7.46
CA PRO A 128 -8.76 -7.94 -8.84
C PRO A 128 -9.19 -6.83 -9.81
N PRO A 129 -8.80 -6.90 -11.10
CA PRO A 129 -9.31 -5.98 -12.10
C PRO A 129 -10.81 -6.16 -12.27
N LEU A 130 -11.54 -5.07 -12.58
CA LEU A 130 -12.97 -5.17 -12.87
C LEU A 130 -13.22 -5.98 -14.15
N PRO A 131 -14.29 -6.80 -14.20
CA PRO A 131 -14.62 -7.63 -15.36
C PRO A 131 -14.74 -6.83 -16.67
N GLU A 132 -15.35 -5.66 -16.64
CA GLU A 132 -15.53 -4.76 -17.81
C GLU A 132 -14.17 -4.29 -18.39
N THR A 133 -13.17 -4.18 -17.55
CA THR A 133 -11.82 -3.80 -17.98
C THR A 133 -10.96 -5.01 -18.29
N ALA A 134 -11.25 -6.16 -17.71
CA ALA A 134 -10.59 -7.42 -18.04
C ALA A 134 -10.85 -7.79 -19.50
N GLY A 135 -12.07 -7.64 -20.03
CA GLY A 135 -12.40 -7.92 -21.44
C GLY A 135 -11.62 -7.08 -22.46
N LYS A 136 -11.40 -5.79 -22.18
CA LYS A 136 -10.62 -4.88 -23.03
C LYS A 136 -9.10 -5.01 -22.82
N ARG A 137 -8.66 -5.47 -21.64
CA ARG A 137 -7.25 -5.64 -21.26
C ARG A 137 -6.77 -7.09 -21.37
N ALA A 138 -7.66 -8.09 -21.34
CA ALA A 138 -7.30 -9.49 -21.58
C ALA A 138 -6.66 -9.67 -22.97
N LYS A 139 -7.09 -8.88 -23.98
CA LYS A 139 -6.43 -8.79 -25.28
C LYS A 139 -5.04 -8.12 -25.23
N SER A 140 -4.63 -7.50 -24.12
CA SER A 140 -3.37 -6.75 -23.98
C SER A 140 -2.40 -7.33 -22.93
N ALA A 141 -2.55 -8.57 -22.49
CA ALA A 141 -1.67 -9.27 -21.52
C ALA A 141 -1.37 -8.50 -20.20
N ARG A 142 -2.28 -7.62 -19.71
CA ARG A 142 -1.99 -6.68 -18.62
C ARG A 142 -3.01 -6.63 -17.48
N ALA A 143 -3.91 -7.61 -17.39
CA ALA A 143 -4.75 -7.74 -16.20
C ALA A 143 -3.88 -8.20 -15.00
N HIS A 144 -3.99 -7.51 -13.87
CA HIS A 144 -3.26 -7.88 -12.66
C HIS A 144 -4.05 -7.51 -11.40
N THR A 145 -3.80 -8.27 -10.35
CA THR A 145 -4.37 -8.04 -9.02
C THR A 145 -3.49 -7.06 -8.24
N THR A 146 -4.10 -6.20 -7.46
CA THR A 146 -3.44 -5.31 -6.50
C THR A 146 -3.62 -5.87 -5.10
N VAL A 147 -2.58 -5.87 -4.28
CA VAL A 147 -2.68 -6.13 -2.85
C VAL A 147 -2.61 -4.82 -2.06
N CYS A 148 -3.55 -4.63 -1.14
CA CYS A 148 -3.54 -3.58 -0.13
C CYS A 148 -3.06 -4.19 1.18
N ILE A 149 -1.92 -3.70 1.70
CA ILE A 149 -1.21 -4.25 2.86
C ILE A 149 -1.16 -3.26 4.01
N SER A 150 -1.11 -3.81 5.21
CA SER A 150 -1.02 -3.09 6.47
C SER A 150 0.44 -2.92 6.89
N SER A 151 0.76 -1.82 7.58
CA SER A 151 2.08 -1.53 8.14
C SER A 151 2.11 -1.59 9.67
N GLN A 152 0.95 -1.61 10.33
CA GLN A 152 0.80 -1.63 11.78
C GLN A 152 -0.43 -2.45 12.18
N VAL A 153 -0.49 -2.89 13.42
CA VAL A 153 -1.72 -3.35 14.07
C VAL A 153 -2.39 -2.13 14.68
N GLY A 154 -3.52 -1.72 14.12
CA GLY A 154 -4.16 -0.44 14.45
C GLY A 154 -3.43 0.77 13.84
N CYS A 155 -3.76 2.00 14.28
CA CYS A 155 -3.16 3.23 13.78
C CYS A 155 -3.33 4.35 14.81
N ARG A 156 -2.25 5.11 15.07
CA ARG A 156 -2.32 6.26 16.00
C ARG A 156 -2.83 7.56 15.36
N GLN A 157 -2.98 7.59 14.04
CA GLN A 157 -3.33 8.83 13.33
C GLN A 157 -4.78 9.26 13.60
N ALA A 158 -5.62 8.35 14.08
CA ALA A 158 -6.98 8.63 14.54
C ALA A 158 -7.87 9.36 13.53
N CYS A 159 -7.62 9.20 12.22
CA CYS A 159 -8.42 9.80 11.16
C CYS A 159 -9.91 9.52 11.41
N THR A 160 -10.73 10.59 11.43
CA THR A 160 -12.14 10.48 11.86
C THR A 160 -13.01 9.65 10.94
N PHE A 161 -12.61 9.53 9.67
CA PHE A 161 -13.30 8.77 8.62
C PHE A 161 -12.76 7.33 8.46
N CYS A 162 -11.86 6.85 9.34
CA CYS A 162 -11.18 5.57 9.19
C CYS A 162 -11.43 4.66 10.40
N ALA A 163 -11.93 3.45 10.15
CA ALA A 163 -12.17 2.45 11.20
C ALA A 163 -10.90 2.06 11.95
N THR A 164 -9.78 1.86 11.22
CA THR A 164 -8.47 1.56 11.82
C THR A 164 -8.00 2.66 12.77
N GLY A 165 -8.31 3.94 12.47
CA GLY A 165 -7.96 5.07 13.34
C GLY A 165 -8.64 5.03 14.70
N LYS A 166 -9.79 4.35 14.81
CA LYS A 166 -10.53 4.17 16.09
C LYS A 166 -9.98 3.04 16.94
N MET A 167 -9.17 2.15 16.37
CA MET A 167 -8.57 1.03 17.11
C MET A 167 -7.40 1.46 18.01
N GLY A 168 -6.80 2.62 17.75
CA GLY A 168 -5.51 3.00 18.31
C GLY A 168 -4.36 2.14 17.78
N LEU A 169 -3.15 2.52 18.08
CA LEU A 169 -1.94 1.75 17.71
C LEU A 169 -1.67 0.69 18.77
N ARG A 170 -1.48 -0.55 18.34
CA ARG A 170 -0.99 -1.64 19.19
C ARG A 170 0.52 -1.82 19.04
N ARG A 171 1.00 -2.02 17.81
CA ARG A 171 2.43 -2.08 17.48
C ARG A 171 2.67 -1.93 15.96
N ASN A 172 3.92 -1.68 15.64
CA ASN A 172 4.41 -1.79 14.28
C ASN A 172 4.46 -3.26 13.82
N LEU A 173 4.29 -3.49 12.53
CA LEU A 173 4.60 -4.77 11.90
C LEU A 173 6.09 -4.82 11.56
N ASP A 174 6.69 -6.00 11.74
CA ASP A 174 8.03 -6.24 11.22
C ASP A 174 8.02 -6.49 9.70
N VAL A 175 9.20 -6.54 9.11
CA VAL A 175 9.36 -6.73 7.66
C VAL A 175 8.75 -8.05 7.19
N SER A 176 8.90 -9.11 7.99
CA SER A 176 8.38 -10.45 7.68
C SER A 176 6.86 -10.46 7.67
N GLU A 177 6.23 -9.76 8.61
CA GLU A 177 4.78 -9.63 8.70
C GLU A 177 4.21 -8.80 7.55
N ILE A 178 4.93 -7.74 7.12
CA ILE A 178 4.55 -6.96 5.93
C ILE A 178 4.64 -7.81 4.66
N LEU A 179 5.75 -8.51 4.46
CA LEU A 179 5.98 -9.36 3.29
C LEU A 179 5.10 -10.61 3.30
N GLY A 180 4.79 -11.14 4.47
CA GLY A 180 3.90 -12.27 4.67
C GLY A 180 2.49 -11.99 4.16
N GLN A 181 1.97 -10.76 4.31
CA GLN A 181 0.69 -10.36 3.74
C GLN A 181 0.71 -10.48 2.20
N VAL A 182 1.79 -10.06 1.56
CA VAL A 182 1.95 -10.17 0.10
C VAL A 182 2.02 -11.64 -0.32
N TYR A 183 2.72 -12.46 0.45
CA TYR A 183 2.80 -13.90 0.20
C TYR A 183 1.43 -14.59 0.34
N ALA A 184 0.70 -14.32 1.43
CA ALA A 184 -0.66 -14.84 1.64
C ALA A 184 -1.60 -14.41 0.51
N ALA A 185 -1.52 -13.14 0.07
CA ALA A 185 -2.27 -12.64 -1.06
C ALA A 185 -1.92 -13.34 -2.39
N LYS A 186 -0.66 -13.69 -2.61
CA LYS A 186 -0.25 -14.48 -3.81
C LYS A 186 -0.82 -15.89 -3.78
N ARG A 187 -0.82 -16.54 -2.63
CA ARG A 187 -1.45 -17.88 -2.45
C ARG A 187 -2.94 -17.81 -2.76
N GLU A 188 -3.62 -16.83 -2.19
CA GLU A 188 -5.06 -16.62 -2.40
C GLU A 188 -5.37 -16.33 -3.87
N ALA A 189 -4.60 -15.43 -4.50
CA ALA A 189 -4.78 -15.10 -5.92
C ALA A 189 -4.60 -16.33 -6.82
N ALA A 190 -3.59 -17.17 -6.54
CA ALA A 190 -3.36 -18.40 -7.29
C ALA A 190 -4.49 -19.42 -7.08
N ALA A 191 -4.93 -19.62 -5.83
CA ALA A 191 -6.03 -20.54 -5.49
C ALA A 191 -7.38 -20.12 -6.10
N ALA A 192 -7.63 -18.80 -6.14
CA ALA A 192 -8.86 -18.24 -6.73
C ALA A 192 -8.80 -18.05 -8.26
N GLY A 193 -7.69 -18.43 -8.92
CA GLY A 193 -7.50 -18.24 -10.36
C GLY A 193 -7.50 -16.76 -10.79
N LEU A 194 -7.14 -15.84 -9.90
CA LEU A 194 -7.08 -14.41 -10.20
C LEU A 194 -5.86 -14.08 -11.07
N PRO A 195 -5.90 -12.98 -11.83
CA PRO A 195 -4.72 -12.47 -12.52
C PRO A 195 -3.53 -12.30 -11.58
N PRO A 196 -2.28 -12.40 -12.08
CA PRO A 196 -1.09 -12.31 -11.25
C PRO A 196 -1.07 -11.04 -10.40
N LEU A 197 -0.67 -11.18 -9.12
CA LEU A 197 -0.46 -10.05 -8.23
C LEU A 197 0.80 -9.28 -8.70
N ALA A 198 0.60 -8.04 -9.14
CA ALA A 198 1.67 -7.23 -9.69
C ALA A 198 1.75 -5.81 -9.11
N ASN A 199 0.78 -5.40 -8.28
CA ASN A 199 0.82 -4.12 -7.56
C ASN A 199 0.69 -4.35 -6.06
N ALA A 200 1.39 -3.53 -5.26
CA ALA A 200 1.25 -3.46 -3.82
C ALA A 200 1.02 -2.01 -3.39
N VAL A 201 0.03 -1.79 -2.53
CA VAL A 201 -0.28 -0.46 -1.97
C VAL A 201 -0.30 -0.54 -0.45
N PHE A 202 0.44 0.34 0.21
CA PHE A 202 0.44 0.48 1.67
C PHE A 202 -0.70 1.43 2.06
N MET A 203 -1.93 0.92 2.03
CA MET A 203 -3.18 1.64 2.32
C MET A 203 -4.13 0.80 3.18
N GLY A 204 -3.61 -0.24 3.83
CA GLY A 204 -4.31 -1.07 4.79
C GLY A 204 -4.34 -0.42 6.18
N MET A 205 -4.07 -1.19 7.21
CA MET A 205 -4.01 -0.70 8.59
C MET A 205 -2.65 -0.07 8.87
N GLY A 206 -2.67 1.09 9.57
CA GLY A 206 -1.45 1.79 10.02
C GLY A 206 -1.04 2.98 9.16
N GLU A 207 -0.04 3.70 9.68
CA GLU A 207 0.63 4.82 9.01
C GLU A 207 2.06 4.39 8.65
N PRO A 208 2.39 4.28 7.35
CA PRO A 208 3.72 3.81 6.92
C PRO A 208 4.89 4.67 7.43
N ALA A 209 4.70 5.99 7.57
CA ALA A 209 5.76 6.86 8.07
C ALA A 209 6.08 6.63 9.56
N ASP A 210 5.12 6.09 10.33
CA ASP A 210 5.34 5.71 11.74
C ASP A 210 6.07 4.35 11.87
N ASN A 211 6.23 3.62 10.76
CA ASN A 211 6.96 2.36 10.66
C ASN A 211 7.93 2.38 9.45
N ALA A 212 8.59 3.51 9.24
CA ALA A 212 9.32 3.78 8.01
C ALA A 212 10.47 2.80 7.73
N ALA A 213 11.18 2.34 8.77
CA ALA A 213 12.29 1.39 8.63
C ALA A 213 11.80 0.06 8.02
N ALA A 214 10.82 -0.58 8.63
CA ALA A 214 10.27 -1.85 8.13
C ALA A 214 9.58 -1.68 6.77
N VAL A 215 8.90 -0.55 6.54
CA VAL A 215 8.27 -0.26 5.24
C VAL A 215 9.30 -0.12 4.13
N ARG A 216 10.41 0.63 4.34
CA ARG A 216 11.49 0.78 3.36
C ARG A 216 12.14 -0.56 3.02
N GLN A 217 12.44 -1.37 4.04
CA GLN A 217 13.01 -2.70 3.86
C GLN A 217 12.04 -3.62 3.11
N ALA A 218 10.76 -3.60 3.44
CA ALA A 218 9.73 -4.35 2.71
C ALA A 218 9.63 -3.88 1.25
N VAL A 219 9.65 -2.57 0.97
CA VAL A 219 9.66 -2.00 -0.39
C VAL A 219 10.87 -2.49 -1.18
N ALA A 220 12.06 -2.52 -0.58
CA ALA A 220 13.26 -3.03 -1.21
C ALA A 220 13.10 -4.51 -1.59
N CYS A 221 12.59 -5.36 -0.67
CA CYS A 221 12.31 -6.77 -0.97
C CYS A 221 11.25 -6.95 -2.06
N LEU A 222 10.19 -6.14 -2.05
CA LEU A 222 9.13 -6.19 -3.05
C LEU A 222 9.63 -5.81 -4.44
N THR A 223 10.56 -4.86 -4.54
CA THR A 223 11.07 -4.36 -5.82
C THR A 223 12.34 -5.04 -6.31
N ASP A 224 12.99 -5.84 -5.47
CA ASP A 224 14.16 -6.64 -5.86
C ASP A 224 13.77 -7.70 -6.89
N GLY A 225 14.43 -7.65 -8.07
CA GLY A 225 14.22 -8.59 -9.15
C GLY A 225 14.57 -10.05 -8.80
N LYS A 226 15.40 -10.27 -7.80
CA LYS A 226 15.76 -11.61 -7.29
C LYS A 226 14.72 -12.15 -6.29
N ARG A 227 13.92 -11.28 -5.65
CA ARG A 227 12.89 -11.62 -4.66
C ARG A 227 11.49 -11.53 -5.27
N PHE A 228 10.62 -10.61 -4.78
CA PHE A 228 9.24 -10.48 -5.29
C PHE A 228 9.16 -9.96 -6.72
N GLY A 229 10.09 -9.12 -7.16
CA GLY A 229 10.22 -8.66 -8.54
C GLY A 229 9.10 -7.73 -9.00
N LEU A 230 8.44 -7.02 -8.08
CA LEU A 230 7.47 -5.99 -8.46
C LEU A 230 8.21 -4.79 -9.05
N GLY A 231 7.67 -4.22 -10.13
CA GLY A 231 8.23 -2.97 -10.66
C GLY A 231 8.09 -1.84 -9.63
N ARG A 232 9.10 -0.98 -9.50
CA ARG A 232 9.09 0.15 -8.54
C ARG A 232 7.89 1.08 -8.72
N SER A 233 7.40 1.25 -9.94
CA SER A 233 6.17 2.01 -10.23
C SER A 233 4.88 1.30 -9.82
N ARG A 234 4.97 0.07 -9.34
CA ARG A 234 3.86 -0.78 -8.90
C ARG A 234 3.76 -0.93 -7.39
N VAL A 235 4.69 -0.32 -6.65
CA VAL A 235 4.66 -0.23 -5.19
C VAL A 235 4.37 1.21 -4.82
N LEU A 236 3.24 1.44 -4.14
CA LEU A 236 2.76 2.75 -3.70
C LEU A 236 2.69 2.77 -2.19
N VAL A 237 3.35 3.75 -1.58
CA VAL A 237 3.28 4.01 -0.14
C VAL A 237 2.49 5.28 0.10
N SER A 238 1.38 5.17 0.82
CA SER A 238 0.52 6.31 1.20
C SER A 238 0.78 6.71 2.64
N THR A 239 0.85 8.01 2.89
CA THR A 239 1.05 8.57 4.22
C THR A 239 0.15 9.79 4.45
N VAL A 240 -0.36 9.96 5.66
CA VAL A 240 -0.97 11.24 6.08
C VAL A 240 0.10 12.31 6.35
N ALA A 241 1.39 11.91 6.32
CA ALA A 241 2.54 12.72 6.69
C ALA A 241 2.42 13.28 8.11
N PRO A 242 2.76 12.51 9.16
CA PRO A 242 2.75 12.98 10.54
C PRO A 242 3.72 14.15 10.76
N THR A 243 4.77 14.25 9.97
CA THR A 243 5.75 15.34 9.94
C THR A 243 6.13 15.72 8.51
N PRO A 244 6.66 16.93 8.25
CA PRO A 244 7.18 17.30 6.93
C PRO A 244 8.27 16.36 6.41
N GLN A 245 9.07 15.77 7.29
CA GLN A 245 10.17 14.86 6.97
C GLN A 245 9.68 13.47 6.53
N ALA A 246 8.44 13.09 6.84
CA ALA A 246 7.87 11.77 6.55
C ALA A 246 8.05 11.35 5.08
N PHE A 247 7.88 12.28 4.15
CA PHE A 247 8.05 12.02 2.72
C PHE A 247 9.49 11.65 2.35
N ALA A 248 10.46 12.42 2.86
CA ALA A 248 11.87 12.16 2.62
C ALA A 248 12.29 10.84 3.27
N THR A 249 11.83 10.57 4.50
CA THR A 249 12.11 9.33 5.23
C THR A 249 11.63 8.09 4.47
N LEU A 250 10.40 8.11 3.93
CA LEU A 250 9.86 6.98 3.15
C LEU A 250 10.57 6.77 1.79
N LEU A 251 11.27 7.78 1.29
CA LEU A 251 11.99 7.71 0.02
C LEU A 251 13.46 7.29 0.16
N ARG A 252 14.02 7.30 1.37
CA ARG A 252 15.38 6.82 1.60
C ARG A 252 15.51 5.34 1.24
N PRO A 253 16.68 4.90 0.74
CA PRO A 253 16.98 3.48 0.68
C PRO A 253 16.99 2.89 2.11
N PRO A 254 16.76 1.60 2.29
CA PRO A 254 16.97 0.97 3.58
C PRO A 254 18.46 1.06 3.95
N ASP A 255 18.76 1.54 5.14
CA ASP A 255 20.12 1.55 5.68
C ASP A 255 20.42 0.15 6.24
N GLU A 256 21.41 -0.54 5.69
CA GLU A 256 21.79 -1.90 6.13
C GLU A 256 22.35 -1.92 7.57
N ALA A 257 22.73 -0.78 8.15
CA ALA A 257 23.37 -0.68 9.46
C ALA A 257 22.61 0.17 10.51
N ALA A 258 21.58 0.94 10.12
CA ALA A 258 20.90 1.87 11.03
C ALA A 258 19.58 1.33 11.61
N ASP A 259 19.08 0.20 11.10
CA ASP A 259 17.77 -0.33 11.51
C ASP A 259 17.79 -1.02 12.89
N GLU A 260 18.96 -1.27 13.49
CA GLU A 260 19.08 -1.85 14.84
C GLU A 260 19.05 -0.81 15.97
N ALA A 261 19.20 0.50 15.67
CA ALA A 261 19.34 1.55 16.68
C ALA A 261 18.16 2.54 16.77
N ALA A 262 17.09 2.36 16.00
CA ALA A 262 16.04 3.37 15.82
C ALA A 262 14.86 3.28 16.80
N ASP A 263 14.99 2.57 17.94
CA ASP A 263 13.90 2.51 18.94
C ASP A 263 13.98 3.62 20.01
N GLU A 264 15.04 4.41 20.05
CA GLU A 264 15.13 5.53 21.00
C GLU A 264 15.67 6.81 20.32
N GLY A 265 14.76 7.75 20.07
CA GLY A 265 14.99 9.20 20.07
C GLY A 265 16.19 9.73 19.26
N ALA A 266 16.00 10.08 18.00
CA ALA A 266 16.91 11.01 17.34
C ALA A 266 16.16 11.95 16.39
N ALA A 267 15.76 13.10 16.93
CA ALA A 267 15.77 14.34 16.17
C ALA A 267 17.22 14.84 16.14
N GLU A 268 17.62 15.40 14.97
CA GLU A 268 18.86 16.11 14.69
C GLU A 268 19.98 15.32 14.00
N GLY A 269 20.18 15.69 12.74
CA GLY A 269 21.34 15.32 11.95
C GLY A 269 21.08 15.36 10.43
N MET A 270 20.92 16.55 9.84
CA MET A 270 20.96 16.72 8.37
C MET A 270 22.40 16.51 7.90
N GLY A 271 22.75 15.27 7.56
CA GLY A 271 23.99 14.98 6.83
C GLY A 271 23.81 15.27 5.34
N GLU A 272 24.42 16.33 4.85
CA GLU A 272 24.67 16.57 3.41
C GLU A 272 25.62 15.47 2.91
N GLY A 273 25.17 14.65 1.96
CA GLY A 273 26.06 13.71 1.29
C GLY A 273 25.42 12.42 0.81
N ALA A 274 24.28 12.47 0.12
CA ALA A 274 23.87 11.34 -0.72
C ALA A 274 24.32 11.66 -2.14
N GLY A 275 25.38 11.03 -2.61
CA GLY A 275 25.78 11.02 -4.01
C GLY A 275 24.57 10.64 -4.88
N ALA A 276 24.59 11.08 -6.15
CA ALA A 276 23.54 10.84 -7.14
C ALA A 276 23.32 9.33 -7.41
N GLY A 277 22.88 8.58 -6.39
CA GLY A 277 22.48 7.18 -6.44
C GLY A 277 21.12 7.04 -7.09
N GLU A 278 20.88 5.88 -7.68
CA GLU A 278 19.61 5.51 -8.30
C GLU A 278 18.47 5.66 -7.28
N ASP A 279 17.44 6.44 -7.59
CA ASP A 279 16.25 6.57 -6.72
C ASP A 279 15.54 5.22 -6.60
N LEU A 280 15.79 4.53 -5.50
CA LEU A 280 15.25 3.21 -5.18
C LEU A 280 13.88 3.28 -4.49
N GLY A 281 13.40 4.49 -4.13
CA GLY A 281 12.17 4.69 -3.39
C GLY A 281 10.89 4.28 -4.13
N PRO A 282 9.79 4.04 -3.39
CA PRO A 282 8.48 3.71 -3.94
C PRO A 282 7.84 4.89 -4.66
N GLN A 283 6.66 4.66 -5.26
CA GLN A 283 5.74 5.76 -5.54
C GLN A 283 5.12 6.24 -4.23
N LEU A 284 4.93 7.55 -4.10
CA LEU A 284 4.28 8.12 -2.93
C LEU A 284 2.84 8.53 -3.22
N ALA A 285 2.00 8.38 -2.20
CA ALA A 285 0.72 9.04 -2.09
C ALA A 285 0.67 9.86 -0.79
N TRP A 286 0.06 11.04 -0.85
CA TRP A 286 -0.22 11.86 0.32
C TRP A 286 -1.71 11.87 0.62
N SER A 287 -2.10 11.30 1.75
CA SER A 287 -3.47 11.32 2.28
C SER A 287 -3.74 12.72 2.88
N LEU A 288 -4.11 13.68 2.02
CA LEU A 288 -4.26 15.09 2.35
C LEU A 288 -5.63 15.39 2.98
N HIS A 289 -6.70 15.04 2.30
CA HIS A 289 -8.13 15.11 2.66
C HIS A 289 -8.70 16.51 2.84
N ALA A 290 -7.91 17.55 3.04
CA ALA A 290 -8.30 18.97 3.00
C ALA A 290 -7.08 19.85 2.73
N ALA A 291 -7.26 20.92 1.96
CA ALA A 291 -6.26 21.97 1.76
C ALA A 291 -6.22 22.93 2.96
N ASP A 292 -7.37 23.22 3.56
CA ASP A 292 -7.47 24.01 4.77
C ASP A 292 -6.94 23.24 5.98
N SER A 293 -5.99 23.84 6.70
CA SER A 293 -5.30 23.23 7.84
C SER A 293 -6.24 22.98 9.04
N GLY A 294 -7.27 23.81 9.22
CA GLY A 294 -8.28 23.64 10.27
C GLY A 294 -9.16 22.43 10.00
N LEU A 295 -9.71 22.34 8.80
CA LEU A 295 -10.51 21.20 8.35
C LEU A 295 -9.68 19.92 8.34
N ARG A 296 -8.43 19.99 7.86
CA ARG A 296 -7.53 18.84 7.86
C ARG A 296 -7.29 18.31 9.27
N ARG A 297 -7.12 19.19 10.26
CA ARG A 297 -6.94 18.77 11.68
C ARG A 297 -8.19 18.11 12.25
N GLN A 298 -9.39 18.49 11.80
CA GLN A 298 -10.63 17.80 12.19
C GLN A 298 -10.71 16.39 11.56
N LEU A 299 -10.25 16.22 10.32
CA LEU A 299 -10.25 14.94 9.63
C LEU A 299 -9.09 14.02 10.07
N VAL A 300 -7.93 14.60 10.38
CA VAL A 300 -6.72 13.91 10.83
C VAL A 300 -6.24 14.52 12.14
N PRO A 301 -6.83 14.16 13.29
CA PRO A 301 -6.61 14.83 14.58
C PRO A 301 -5.18 14.74 15.11
N SER A 302 -4.41 13.76 14.69
CA SER A 302 -2.99 13.61 15.06
C SER A 302 -2.08 14.64 14.39
N SER A 303 -2.54 15.33 13.35
CA SER A 303 -1.72 16.28 12.58
C SER A 303 -1.37 17.49 13.45
N ARG A 304 -0.08 17.62 13.80
CA ARG A 304 0.48 18.75 14.57
C ARG A 304 0.97 19.87 13.67
N HIS A 305 1.25 19.56 12.41
CA HIS A 305 1.75 20.48 11.40
C HIS A 305 0.60 20.99 10.53
N SER A 306 0.74 22.21 10.02
CA SER A 306 -0.17 22.75 9.03
C SER A 306 -0.08 21.99 7.69
N ALA A 307 -1.10 22.09 6.86
CA ALA A 307 -1.07 21.49 5.53
C ALA A 307 0.06 22.12 4.67
N GLU A 308 0.34 23.40 4.89
CA GLU A 308 1.39 24.17 4.21
C GLU A 308 2.79 23.64 4.57
N GLU A 309 3.09 23.45 5.87
CA GLU A 309 4.38 22.87 6.32
C GLU A 309 4.60 21.48 5.74
N LEU A 310 3.56 20.65 5.73
CA LEU A 310 3.62 19.30 5.13
C LEU A 310 3.83 19.37 3.62
N ARG A 311 3.17 20.33 2.93
CA ARG A 311 3.38 20.58 1.50
C ARG A 311 4.81 20.99 1.19
N GLU A 312 5.40 21.83 2.01
CA GLU A 312 6.81 22.25 1.86
C GLU A 312 7.75 21.03 2.00
N GLY A 313 7.53 20.18 3.00
CA GLY A 313 8.26 18.93 3.17
C GLY A 313 8.13 18.01 1.96
N LEU A 314 6.91 17.86 1.41
CA LEU A 314 6.67 17.12 0.18
C LEU A 314 7.43 17.71 -1.01
N CYS A 315 7.36 19.03 -1.20
CA CYS A 315 8.04 19.71 -2.29
C CYS A 315 9.57 19.52 -2.21
N ALA A 316 10.15 19.60 -1.01
CA ALA A 316 11.56 19.34 -0.78
C ALA A 316 11.93 17.90 -1.15
N ALA A 317 11.16 16.92 -0.67
CA ALA A 317 11.36 15.50 -0.98
C ALA A 317 11.24 15.20 -2.48
N LEU A 318 10.29 15.83 -3.18
CA LEU A 318 10.13 15.68 -4.63
C LEU A 318 11.30 16.29 -5.41
N ARG A 319 11.78 17.47 -5.01
CA ARG A 319 12.92 18.12 -5.68
C ARG A 319 14.21 17.33 -5.53
N ALA A 320 14.38 16.61 -4.43
CA ALA A 320 15.52 15.72 -4.20
C ALA A 320 15.52 14.48 -5.12
N ARG A 321 14.37 14.12 -5.74
CA ARG A 321 14.28 13.00 -6.67
C ARG A 321 14.72 13.38 -8.09
N PRO A 322 15.21 12.41 -8.88
CA PRO A 322 15.37 12.60 -10.32
C PRO A 322 14.04 13.05 -10.97
N VAL A 323 14.11 13.99 -11.90
CA VAL A 323 12.92 14.64 -12.51
C VAL A 323 11.88 13.65 -13.01
N LYS A 324 12.31 12.55 -13.62
CA LYS A 324 11.41 11.48 -14.13
C LYS A 324 10.62 10.77 -13.01
N ARG A 325 11.07 10.92 -11.77
CA ARG A 325 10.47 10.29 -10.58
C ARG A 325 9.66 11.27 -9.72
N ARG A 326 9.66 12.56 -10.03
CA ARG A 326 8.91 13.59 -9.32
C ARG A 326 7.42 13.46 -9.62
N ARG A 327 6.77 12.52 -8.92
CA ARG A 327 5.34 12.24 -9.05
C ARG A 327 4.76 11.97 -7.69
N ILE A 328 3.52 12.43 -7.49
CA ILE A 328 2.76 12.24 -6.25
C ILE A 328 1.30 11.97 -6.58
N MET A 329 0.68 11.04 -5.85
CA MET A 329 -0.75 10.88 -5.79
C MET A 329 -1.27 11.60 -4.55
N ILE A 330 -2.31 12.39 -4.69
CA ILE A 330 -3.00 13.04 -3.57
C ILE A 330 -4.28 12.25 -3.31
N GLU A 331 -4.33 11.53 -2.20
CA GLU A 331 -5.53 10.83 -1.76
C GLU A 331 -6.45 11.82 -1.04
N TYR A 332 -7.70 11.89 -1.49
CA TYR A 332 -8.69 12.82 -0.99
C TYR A 332 -10.00 12.08 -0.74
N ALA A 333 -10.31 11.81 0.54
CA ALA A 333 -11.59 11.25 0.95
C ALA A 333 -12.67 12.31 0.80
N CYS A 334 -13.64 12.10 -0.09
CA CYS A 334 -14.77 13.00 -0.32
C CYS A 334 -15.91 12.66 0.65
N ILE A 335 -16.23 13.57 1.55
CA ILE A 335 -17.27 13.42 2.57
C ILE A 335 -18.33 14.51 2.32
N GLN A 336 -19.58 14.12 2.10
CA GLN A 336 -20.68 15.02 1.80
C GLN A 336 -20.88 16.07 2.92
N GLY A 337 -21.00 17.33 2.51
CA GLY A 337 -21.21 18.46 3.44
C GLY A 337 -20.01 18.79 4.33
N VAL A 338 -18.83 18.16 4.10
CA VAL A 338 -17.61 18.39 4.89
C VAL A 338 -16.49 18.95 4.02
N ASN A 339 -16.09 18.28 2.95
CA ASN A 339 -14.94 18.65 2.14
C ASN A 339 -15.14 18.40 0.64
N CYS A 340 -16.37 18.19 0.16
CA CYS A 340 -16.65 17.79 -1.23
C CYS A 340 -17.45 18.87 -2.01
N GLU A 341 -17.41 20.13 -1.59
CA GLU A 341 -18.04 21.27 -2.28
C GLU A 341 -17.08 21.87 -3.31
N GLU A 342 -17.61 22.65 -4.28
CA GLU A 342 -16.80 23.28 -5.35
C GLU A 342 -15.70 24.20 -4.80
N GLY A 343 -15.97 24.96 -3.71
CA GLY A 343 -14.97 25.80 -3.06
C GLY A 343 -13.78 25.01 -2.53
N HIS A 344 -14.01 23.82 -1.98
CA HIS A 344 -12.92 22.94 -1.54
C HIS A 344 -12.06 22.43 -2.72
N ALA A 345 -12.66 22.28 -3.91
CA ALA A 345 -11.90 21.92 -5.11
C ALA A 345 -10.99 23.07 -5.59
N GLU A 346 -11.47 24.31 -5.49
CA GLU A 346 -10.69 25.52 -5.82
C GLU A 346 -9.52 25.69 -4.85
N ASP A 347 -9.78 25.55 -3.55
CA ASP A 347 -8.77 25.61 -2.50
C ASP A 347 -7.71 24.53 -2.71
N LEU A 348 -8.14 23.29 -2.98
CA LEU A 348 -7.23 22.18 -3.27
C LEU A 348 -6.39 22.44 -4.53
N ALA A 349 -6.99 22.95 -5.60
CA ALA A 349 -6.26 23.26 -6.82
C ALA A 349 -5.20 24.34 -6.56
N SER A 350 -5.54 25.40 -5.85
CA SER A 350 -4.63 26.48 -5.48
C SER A 350 -3.50 25.98 -4.57
N PHE A 351 -3.85 25.18 -3.57
CA PHE A 351 -2.93 24.57 -2.62
C PHE A 351 -1.88 23.68 -3.31
N LEU A 352 -2.25 22.98 -4.40
CA LEU A 352 -1.36 22.05 -5.09
C LEU A 352 -0.40 22.71 -6.10
N ARG A 353 -0.52 24.01 -6.40
CA ARG A 353 0.38 24.70 -7.35
C ARG A 353 1.87 24.56 -7.04
N PRO A 354 2.35 24.74 -5.77
CA PRO A 354 3.75 24.52 -5.44
C PRO A 354 4.20 23.07 -5.65
N VAL A 355 3.31 22.10 -5.46
CA VAL A 355 3.59 20.66 -5.68
C VAL A 355 3.72 20.38 -7.17
N GLU A 356 2.86 20.95 -8.03
CA GLU A 356 2.99 20.86 -9.48
C GLU A 356 4.32 21.44 -9.95
N ALA A 357 4.71 22.61 -9.41
CA ALA A 357 6.00 23.23 -9.71
C ALA A 357 7.20 22.35 -9.28
N ALA A 358 7.11 21.67 -8.13
CA ALA A 358 8.13 20.71 -7.69
C ALA A 358 8.22 19.46 -8.58
N CYS A 359 7.12 19.07 -9.23
CA CYS A 359 7.05 17.96 -10.18
C CYS A 359 7.41 18.35 -11.61
N TYR A 360 7.58 19.64 -11.88
CA TYR A 360 7.79 20.12 -13.25
C TYR A 360 9.07 19.56 -13.88
N ASP A 361 8.94 19.15 -15.14
CA ASP A 361 10.02 18.62 -15.96
C ASP A 361 10.10 19.50 -17.24
N PRO A 362 11.11 20.39 -17.37
CA PRO A 362 11.23 21.28 -18.52
C PRO A 362 11.46 20.53 -19.83
N ASP A 363 12.06 19.34 -19.78
CA ASP A 363 12.36 18.53 -20.97
C ASP A 363 11.18 17.71 -21.45
N ARG A 364 10.09 17.67 -20.70
CA ARG A 364 8.86 16.97 -21.12
C ARG A 364 8.08 17.78 -22.13
N ARG A 365 8.03 17.31 -23.36
CA ARG A 365 7.17 17.83 -24.43
C ARG A 365 5.67 17.71 -24.12
N SER A 366 5.27 16.97 -23.09
CA SER A 366 3.88 16.88 -22.65
C SER A 366 3.67 17.75 -21.41
N ARG A 367 2.71 18.69 -21.45
CA ARG A 367 2.23 19.51 -20.32
C ARG A 367 1.56 18.69 -19.20
N ARG A 368 2.05 17.49 -18.92
CA ARG A 368 1.42 16.57 -17.95
C ARG A 368 2.02 16.79 -16.58
N THR A 369 1.18 17.18 -15.63
CA THR A 369 1.58 17.38 -14.24
C THR A 369 2.04 16.08 -13.62
N GLY A 370 3.02 16.15 -12.71
CA GLY A 370 3.43 15.02 -11.87
C GLY A 370 2.47 14.75 -10.71
N VAL A 371 1.35 15.49 -10.64
CA VAL A 371 0.34 15.39 -9.58
C VAL A 371 -0.92 14.72 -10.12
N LEU A 372 -1.43 13.73 -9.38
CA LEU A 372 -2.72 13.09 -9.61
C LEU A 372 -3.54 13.15 -8.33
N VAL A 373 -4.72 13.74 -8.36
CA VAL A 373 -5.67 13.67 -7.25
C VAL A 373 -6.56 12.44 -7.41
N ASN A 374 -6.60 11.60 -6.39
CA ASN A 374 -7.43 10.41 -6.32
C ASN A 374 -8.60 10.67 -5.36
N LEU A 375 -9.77 10.93 -5.89
CA LEU A 375 -10.99 11.21 -5.13
C LEU A 375 -11.60 9.89 -4.66
N ILE A 376 -11.71 9.73 -3.36
CA ILE A 376 -12.24 8.53 -2.72
C ILE A 376 -13.58 8.90 -2.10
N PRO A 377 -14.74 8.57 -2.71
CA PRO A 377 -16.01 8.73 -2.03
C PRO A 377 -15.98 8.00 -0.69
N PHE A 378 -16.40 8.66 0.38
CA PHE A 378 -16.38 8.11 1.73
C PHE A 378 -17.09 6.76 1.80
N ASN A 379 -16.45 5.78 2.41
CA ASN A 379 -17.02 4.45 2.64
C ASN A 379 -17.57 4.38 4.07
N PRO A 380 -18.90 4.35 4.25
CA PRO A 380 -19.52 4.30 5.58
C PRO A 380 -19.09 3.07 6.36
N HIS A 381 -18.90 3.25 7.67
CA HIS A 381 -18.63 2.16 8.61
C HIS A 381 -19.15 2.53 10.02
N PRO A 382 -19.44 1.57 10.91
CA PRO A 382 -20.09 1.83 12.20
C PRO A 382 -19.34 2.78 13.13
N ALA A 383 -18.01 2.82 13.04
CA ALA A 383 -17.16 3.66 13.88
C ALA A 383 -17.00 5.10 13.35
N ALA A 384 -17.57 5.44 12.19
CA ALA A 384 -17.51 6.80 11.64
C ALA A 384 -18.50 7.74 12.36
N PRO A 385 -18.22 9.07 12.38
CA PRO A 385 -19.17 10.04 12.88
C PRO A 385 -20.53 9.93 12.19
N ALA A 386 -21.61 10.00 12.97
CA ALA A 386 -22.97 9.78 12.47
C ALA A 386 -23.42 10.77 11.37
N HIS A 387 -22.79 11.92 11.28
CA HIS A 387 -23.07 12.94 10.25
C HIS A 387 -22.26 12.73 8.96
N PHE A 388 -21.25 11.86 8.92
CA PHE A 388 -20.49 11.59 7.70
C PHE A 388 -21.35 10.78 6.73
N ARG A 389 -21.41 11.25 5.50
CA ARG A 389 -22.16 10.61 4.41
C ARG A 389 -21.27 10.45 3.18
N ARG A 390 -21.53 9.37 2.44
CA ARG A 390 -20.97 9.24 1.11
C ARG A 390 -21.62 10.28 0.19
N PRO A 391 -20.84 11.13 -0.50
CA PRO A 391 -21.40 12.06 -1.47
C PRO A 391 -22.05 11.30 -2.63
N ALA A 392 -23.07 11.91 -3.24
CA ALA A 392 -23.62 11.42 -4.48
C ALA A 392 -22.57 11.43 -5.59
N ARG A 393 -22.69 10.51 -6.55
CA ARG A 393 -21.73 10.42 -7.66
C ARG A 393 -21.59 11.75 -8.41
N ALA A 394 -22.70 12.46 -8.65
CA ALA A 394 -22.72 13.74 -9.31
C ALA A 394 -21.92 14.84 -8.55
N GLU A 395 -21.95 14.82 -7.21
CA GLU A 395 -21.17 15.76 -6.38
C GLU A 395 -19.67 15.52 -6.55
N VAL A 396 -19.22 14.25 -6.56
CA VAL A 396 -17.81 13.92 -6.77
C VAL A 396 -17.37 14.20 -8.21
N GLU A 397 -18.26 14.00 -9.19
CA GLU A 397 -18.01 14.33 -10.60
C GLU A 397 -17.91 15.86 -10.80
N ALA A 398 -18.73 16.65 -10.11
CA ALA A 398 -18.65 18.12 -10.11
C ALA A 398 -17.32 18.59 -9.49
N PHE A 399 -16.94 18.05 -8.34
CA PHE A 399 -15.64 18.29 -7.71
C PHE A 399 -14.46 17.95 -8.65
N GLN A 400 -14.51 16.79 -9.29
CA GLN A 400 -13.52 16.37 -10.28
C GLN A 400 -13.46 17.35 -11.47
N ALA A 401 -14.62 17.74 -12.00
CA ALA A 401 -14.69 18.68 -13.10
C ALA A 401 -14.07 20.02 -12.71
N ARG A 402 -14.34 20.51 -11.47
CA ARG A 402 -13.78 21.76 -10.96
C ARG A 402 -12.25 21.70 -10.85
N LEU A 403 -11.68 20.63 -10.31
CA LEU A 403 -10.22 20.42 -10.30
C LEU A 403 -9.63 20.48 -11.71
N ARG A 404 -10.30 19.85 -12.68
CA ARG A 404 -9.86 19.80 -14.07
C ARG A 404 -9.89 21.17 -14.77
N THR A 405 -10.86 22.04 -14.46
CA THR A 405 -10.87 23.42 -14.97
C THR A 405 -9.65 24.22 -14.49
N HIS A 406 -9.13 23.86 -13.32
CA HIS A 406 -7.88 24.41 -12.77
C HIS A 406 -6.63 23.67 -13.27
N GLY A 407 -6.74 22.74 -14.21
CA GLY A 407 -5.62 21.98 -14.77
C GLY A 407 -5.12 20.84 -13.91
N ILE A 408 -5.73 20.59 -12.75
CA ILE A 408 -5.36 19.48 -11.87
C ILE A 408 -6.00 18.18 -12.39
N TRP A 409 -5.15 17.18 -12.62
CA TRP A 409 -5.66 15.87 -13.02
C TRP A 409 -6.28 15.15 -11.82
N ALA A 410 -7.53 14.73 -11.94
CA ALA A 410 -8.25 14.03 -10.90
C ALA A 410 -8.95 12.78 -11.43
N SER A 411 -8.89 11.69 -10.66
CA SER A 411 -9.62 10.43 -10.87
C SER A 411 -10.57 10.18 -9.71
N ILE A 412 -11.71 9.56 -9.99
CA ILE A 412 -12.63 9.08 -8.95
C ILE A 412 -12.34 7.60 -8.75
N ARG A 413 -12.00 7.22 -7.51
CA ARG A 413 -11.78 5.83 -7.15
C ARG A 413 -13.14 5.16 -6.88
N PRO A 414 -13.49 4.10 -7.60
CA PRO A 414 -14.68 3.33 -7.26
C PRO A 414 -14.51 2.67 -5.89
N ALA A 415 -15.57 2.59 -5.12
CA ALA A 415 -15.61 1.74 -3.94
C ALA A 415 -15.40 0.28 -4.37
N ARG A 416 -14.43 -0.38 -3.76
CA ARG A 416 -14.11 -1.79 -4.00
C ARG A 416 -14.20 -2.53 -2.67
N GLY A 417 -14.97 -3.65 -2.66
CA GLY A 417 -15.16 -4.44 -1.47
C GLY A 417 -16.03 -3.78 -0.38
N ASP A 418 -16.88 -2.83 -0.74
CA ASP A 418 -17.68 -2.06 0.22
C ASP A 418 -18.66 -2.94 1.01
N ASP A 419 -19.30 -3.89 0.34
CA ASP A 419 -20.21 -4.91 0.92
C ASP A 419 -19.48 -5.95 1.78
N GLY A 420 -18.18 -6.12 1.57
CA GLY A 420 -17.32 -7.01 2.37
C GLY A 420 -16.52 -6.29 3.46
N ALA A 421 -16.84 -5.02 3.79
CA ALA A 421 -16.07 -4.17 4.69
C ALA A 421 -14.55 -4.19 4.38
N ALA A 422 -14.22 -4.22 3.09
CA ALA A 422 -12.87 -4.30 2.56
C ALA A 422 -12.42 -3.00 1.85
N ALA A 423 -13.30 -1.98 1.81
CA ALA A 423 -12.97 -0.71 1.17
C ALA A 423 -12.02 0.14 2.03
N CYS A 424 -11.39 1.13 1.39
CA CYS A 424 -10.52 2.08 2.09
C CYS A 424 -11.25 2.74 3.27
N GLY A 425 -10.60 2.74 4.45
CA GLY A 425 -11.14 3.28 5.68
C GLY A 425 -12.02 2.32 6.49
N GLN A 426 -12.38 1.15 5.95
CA GLN A 426 -13.27 0.18 6.63
C GLN A 426 -12.51 -0.91 7.40
N LEU A 427 -11.21 -1.05 7.22
CA LEU A 427 -10.44 -2.14 7.83
C LEU A 427 -10.36 -1.98 9.36
N ALA A 428 -10.82 -3.00 10.08
CA ALA A 428 -10.78 -3.08 11.54
C ALA A 428 -10.92 -4.53 12.00
N THR A 429 -10.01 -4.99 12.83
CA THR A 429 -10.08 -6.35 13.40
C THR A 429 -11.04 -6.38 14.59
N SER A 430 -11.91 -7.40 14.67
CA SER A 430 -12.91 -7.56 15.73
C SER A 430 -12.32 -7.64 17.15
N ALA A 431 -11.14 -8.23 17.28
CA ALA A 431 -10.44 -8.31 18.58
C ALA A 431 -10.04 -6.93 19.15
N ALA A 432 -9.88 -5.91 18.30
CA ALA A 432 -9.58 -4.56 18.74
C ALA A 432 -10.84 -3.71 18.97
N ALA A 433 -11.94 -4.03 18.30
CA ALA A 433 -13.23 -3.36 18.53
C ALA A 433 -13.80 -3.66 19.93
N ALA A 434 -13.52 -4.85 20.46
CA ALA A 434 -13.95 -5.26 21.82
C ALA A 434 -13.12 -4.62 22.95
N ALA A 435 -11.98 -3.99 22.65
CA ALA A 435 -11.07 -3.39 23.65
C ALA A 435 -11.07 -1.84 23.65
N ALA A 436 -11.98 -1.20 22.94
CA ALA A 436 -12.15 0.25 23.00
C ALA A 436 -12.77 0.61 24.38
N PRO A 437 -12.16 1.50 25.19
CA PRO A 437 -12.78 1.94 26.45
C PRO A 437 -14.08 2.68 26.14
N GLU A 438 -15.17 2.27 26.76
CA GLU A 438 -16.39 3.04 26.88
C GLU A 438 -16.08 4.33 27.64
N GLY A 439 -15.93 5.45 26.93
CA GLY A 439 -15.71 6.72 27.61
C GLY A 439 -14.99 7.79 26.79
N ALA A 440 -15.53 8.20 25.65
CA ALA A 440 -15.13 9.44 25.00
C ALA A 440 -16.32 10.04 24.21
N ALA A 441 -17.38 10.32 24.93
CA ALA A 441 -18.49 11.13 24.41
C ALA A 441 -18.52 12.44 25.19
N ALA A 442 -17.77 13.45 24.75
CA ALA A 442 -18.04 14.87 25.05
C ALA A 442 -17.20 15.74 24.10
N GLY A 443 -17.87 16.46 23.22
CA GLY A 443 -17.25 17.53 22.40
C GLY A 443 -17.65 17.56 20.94
N ALA A 444 -18.93 17.53 20.64
CA ALA A 444 -19.43 17.67 19.28
C ALA A 444 -20.55 18.72 19.25
N ASP A 445 -20.20 19.98 19.36
CA ASP A 445 -21.11 21.08 18.99
C ASP A 445 -20.28 22.32 18.65
N THR A 446 -19.84 22.47 17.40
CA THR A 446 -19.37 23.75 16.81
C THR A 446 -19.10 23.70 15.29
N VAL A 447 -19.69 22.82 14.52
CA VAL A 447 -19.39 22.74 13.06
C VAL A 447 -20.42 23.45 12.17
N HIS A 448 -21.49 24.08 12.73
CA HIS A 448 -22.63 24.56 11.92
C HIS A 448 -22.63 26.03 11.52
N ALA A 449 -21.60 26.84 11.82
CA ALA A 449 -21.68 28.31 11.65
C ALA A 449 -20.89 28.90 10.47
N ALA A 450 -20.09 28.16 9.72
CA ALA A 450 -19.17 28.72 8.71
C ALA A 450 -19.60 28.61 7.23
N THR A 451 -20.69 27.92 6.90
CA THR A 451 -21.02 27.59 5.48
C THR A 451 -22.19 28.38 4.90
N ARG A 452 -22.43 29.60 5.31
CA ARG A 452 -23.48 30.44 4.72
C ARG A 452 -22.94 31.72 4.09
N ARG A 453 -22.30 31.63 2.92
CA ARG A 453 -22.22 32.67 1.88
C ARG A 453 -21.59 32.12 0.60
N LEU A 454 -22.39 32.16 -0.43
CA LEU A 454 -22.14 32.37 -1.84
C LEU A 454 -22.97 31.41 -2.72
N ARG A 455 -24.16 31.87 -3.08
CA ARG A 455 -24.92 31.33 -4.22
C ARG A 455 -24.75 32.28 -5.41
N GLY A 456 -24.26 31.78 -6.53
CA GLY A 456 -24.28 32.44 -7.83
C GLY A 456 -23.92 31.43 -8.91
N GLY A 457 -24.90 31.11 -9.76
CA GLY A 457 -24.81 30.02 -10.72
C GLY A 457 -24.09 30.37 -12.03
N ALA A 458 -23.64 29.38 -12.74
CA ALA A 458 -23.49 29.41 -14.19
C ALA A 458 -23.38 28.01 -14.79
N ALA A 459 -23.79 27.88 -16.04
CA ALA A 459 -24.21 26.72 -16.79
C ALA A 459 -23.12 25.67 -17.13
N SER A 460 -23.58 24.43 -17.26
CA SER A 460 -22.88 23.21 -17.64
C SER A 460 -22.44 23.23 -19.13
N THR A 461 -21.15 22.87 -19.35
CA THR A 461 -20.67 22.34 -20.64
C THR A 461 -20.05 20.97 -20.42
N ALA A 462 -20.52 19.97 -21.15
CA ALA A 462 -20.08 18.57 -21.09
C ALA A 462 -18.59 18.42 -21.45
N GLY A 463 -17.78 17.93 -20.50
CA GLY A 463 -16.35 17.75 -20.68
C GLY A 463 -15.97 16.46 -21.40
N GLN A 464 -15.05 16.55 -22.33
CA GLN A 464 -14.46 15.43 -23.07
C GLN A 464 -13.52 14.60 -22.17
N TYR A 465 -13.58 13.29 -22.29
CA TYR A 465 -12.68 12.34 -21.60
C TYR A 465 -11.22 12.51 -22.07
N VAL A 466 -10.32 12.79 -21.16
CA VAL A 466 -8.87 12.87 -21.41
C VAL A 466 -8.17 11.70 -20.73
N ARG A 467 -7.42 10.90 -21.48
CA ARG A 467 -6.68 9.73 -20.97
C ARG A 467 -5.55 10.15 -20.02
N PRO A 468 -5.30 9.38 -18.92
CA PRO A 468 -4.19 9.64 -18.03
C PRO A 468 -2.83 9.55 -18.73
N PRO A 469 -1.83 10.30 -18.24
CA PRO A 469 -0.48 10.29 -18.80
C PRO A 469 0.18 8.92 -18.82
N PRO A 470 1.05 8.61 -19.82
CA PRO A 470 1.86 7.42 -19.82
C PRO A 470 2.71 7.33 -18.57
N GLY A 471 2.89 6.78 -17.70
CA GLY A 471 3.64 6.78 -16.43
C GLY A 471 2.75 6.69 -15.21
N TRP A 472 1.48 7.09 -15.33
CA TRP A 472 0.46 6.87 -14.32
C TRP A 472 -0.36 5.60 -14.57
N ARG A 473 -0.18 4.95 -15.73
CA ARG A 473 -0.98 3.77 -16.12
C ARG A 473 -0.89 2.60 -15.15
N HIS A 474 0.17 2.52 -14.36
CA HIS A 474 0.37 1.47 -13.37
C HIS A 474 -0.19 1.83 -11.99
N MET A 475 -0.23 3.13 -11.66
CA MET A 475 -0.88 3.63 -10.45
C MET A 475 -2.41 3.67 -10.63
N ALA A 476 -2.86 3.89 -11.86
CA ALA A 476 -4.25 3.86 -12.28
C ALA A 476 -4.81 2.44 -12.48
N ALA A 477 -4.26 1.42 -11.92
CA ALA A 477 -4.94 0.11 -11.86
C ALA A 477 -6.28 0.18 -11.11
N CYS A 478 -6.51 1.31 -10.38
CA CYS A 478 -7.83 1.75 -9.95
C CYS A 478 -8.61 2.56 -11.00
N GLU A 479 -8.01 2.96 -12.13
CA GLU A 479 -8.66 3.75 -13.18
C GLU A 479 -9.54 2.92 -14.13
N ALA A 480 -9.64 1.64 -13.93
CA ALA A 480 -10.45 0.75 -14.75
C ALA A 480 -11.95 1.09 -14.77
N CYS A 481 -12.36 2.17 -14.11
CA CYS A 481 -13.76 2.53 -13.88
C CYS A 481 -14.19 3.89 -14.46
N ALA A 482 -13.37 4.58 -15.21
CA ALA A 482 -13.79 5.79 -15.89
C ALA A 482 -14.52 5.44 -17.21
N GLY A 483 -15.84 5.24 -17.10
CA GLY A 483 -16.87 5.64 -18.01
C GLY A 483 -16.96 5.03 -19.38
N ALA A 484 -18.00 4.25 -19.57
CA ALA A 484 -18.68 4.06 -20.85
C ALA A 484 -19.37 5.39 -21.28
N GLY A 485 -18.63 6.26 -21.95
CA GLY A 485 -19.17 7.31 -22.80
C GLY A 485 -19.12 6.81 -24.24
N GLN A 486 -20.27 6.58 -24.87
CA GLN A 486 -20.41 6.17 -26.26
C GLN A 486 -19.70 7.17 -27.19
N LEU A 487 -18.81 6.66 -28.02
CA LEU A 487 -18.25 7.40 -29.14
C LEU A 487 -19.27 7.41 -30.31
N PRO A 488 -19.55 8.54 -30.96
CA PRO A 488 -20.29 8.55 -32.20
C PRO A 488 -19.43 7.95 -33.32
N ALA A 489 -20.11 7.20 -34.20
CA ALA A 489 -19.54 6.53 -35.36
C ALA A 489 -18.83 7.51 -36.29
N LYS A 490 -17.56 7.21 -36.61
CA LYS A 490 -16.87 7.87 -37.75
C LYS A 490 -17.55 7.46 -39.06
N ARG A 491 -18.12 8.43 -39.74
CA ARG A 491 -18.48 8.30 -41.15
C ARG A 491 -17.21 8.23 -41.99
N SER A 492 -17.18 7.24 -42.86
CA SER A 492 -16.20 7.05 -43.92
C SER A 492 -16.20 8.21 -44.93
N ARG A 493 -15.06 8.76 -45.20
CA ARG A 493 -14.58 9.16 -46.53
C ARG A 493 -13.07 8.96 -46.57
#